data_e1025bfada7e10e6f319e77edfb9a14e
#
_entry.id   e1025bfada7e10e6f319e77edfb9a14e
#
_cell.length_a   1.000
_cell.length_b   1.000
_cell.length_c   1.000
_cell.angle_alpha   90.00
_cell.angle_beta   90.00
_cell.angle_gamma   90.00
#
_symmetry.space_group_name_H-M   'P 1'
#
loop_
_entity.id
_entity.type
_entity.pdbx_description
1 polymer ?
#
loop_
_entity_poly.entity_id
_entity_poly.type
_entity_poly.pdbx_seq_one_letter_code
_entity_poly.pdbx_strand_id
1 'polypeptide(L)'
;MKKGYTLIEAICSYFLVILIFITVFTLFSFLINTSSYSKADVIVDFTLQNLQEKIKYELTGENVSFVKLDDNEKILEYEKFSKIDAGDEDYMGGRGHRLSRKSIRYLANDKKLVINTQNDIYKEKENQAGFDHVYSKEISTNILEEDVQSFDAKYENENLKFVISIKKLNVDEKINFHIRGIKNRKLI
;
A
#
# COMPACT_ATOMS: atom_id res chain seq x y z
N MET A 1 -49.82 -5.00 -58.94
CA MET A 1 -48.95 -3.86 -59.17
C MET A 1 -47.89 -3.82 -58.09
N LYS A 2 -46.62 -4.07 -58.44
CA LYS A 2 -45.49 -3.90 -57.50
C LYS A 2 -45.21 -2.40 -57.43
N LYS A 3 -45.47 -1.75 -56.27
CA LYS A 3 -45.05 -0.40 -56.02
C LYS A 3 -43.52 -0.42 -55.93
N GLY A 4 -42.85 0.23 -56.89
CA GLY A 4 -41.41 0.44 -56.81
C GLY A 4 -41.12 1.42 -55.68
N TYR A 5 -40.09 1.18 -54.91
CA TYR A 5 -39.56 2.15 -53.96
C TYR A 5 -39.18 3.43 -54.71
N THR A 6 -39.58 4.57 -54.20
CA THR A 6 -39.14 5.85 -54.76
C THR A 6 -37.69 6.12 -54.38
N LEU A 7 -36.94 6.83 -55.19
CA LEU A 7 -35.54 7.18 -54.87
C LEU A 7 -35.42 7.88 -53.50
N ILE A 8 -36.45 8.69 -53.19
CA ILE A 8 -36.50 9.41 -51.88
C ILE A 8 -36.62 8.46 -50.70
N GLU A 9 -37.49 7.42 -50.80
CA GLU A 9 -37.64 6.42 -49.75
C GLU A 9 -36.34 5.65 -49.52
N ALA A 10 -35.60 5.34 -50.59
CA ALA A 10 -34.31 4.66 -50.48
C ALA A 10 -33.26 5.54 -49.77
N ILE A 11 -33.18 6.84 -50.11
CA ILE A 11 -32.27 7.80 -49.47
C ILE A 11 -32.63 7.99 -48.00
N CYS A 12 -33.91 8.15 -47.68
CA CYS A 12 -34.34 8.30 -46.28
C CYS A 12 -34.03 7.04 -45.44
N SER A 13 -34.28 5.85 -45.99
CA SER A 13 -33.95 4.59 -45.32
C SER A 13 -32.43 4.46 -45.07
N TYR A 14 -31.60 4.80 -46.02
CA TYR A 14 -30.15 4.78 -45.88
C TYR A 14 -29.68 5.77 -44.79
N PHE A 15 -30.22 6.97 -44.77
CA PHE A 15 -29.92 7.98 -43.76
C PHE A 15 -30.30 7.52 -42.36
N LEU A 16 -31.48 6.89 -42.17
CA LEU A 16 -31.87 6.32 -40.89
C LEU A 16 -30.94 5.21 -40.42
N VAL A 17 -30.49 4.32 -41.32
CA VAL A 17 -29.54 3.30 -41.01
C VAL A 17 -28.21 3.88 -40.50
N ILE A 18 -27.69 4.92 -41.17
CA ILE A 18 -26.46 5.60 -40.74
C ILE A 18 -26.64 6.23 -39.37
N LEU A 19 -27.77 6.87 -39.11
CA LEU A 19 -28.06 7.53 -37.84
C LEU A 19 -28.13 6.51 -36.68
N ILE A 20 -28.75 5.34 -36.93
CA ILE A 20 -28.76 4.23 -35.98
C ILE A 20 -27.33 3.73 -35.70
N PHE A 21 -26.51 3.56 -36.74
CA PHE A 21 -25.13 3.10 -36.58
C PHE A 21 -24.29 4.07 -35.76
N ILE A 22 -24.40 5.38 -36.01
CA ILE A 22 -23.69 6.40 -35.23
C ILE A 22 -24.13 6.33 -33.75
N THR A 23 -25.44 6.23 -33.50
CA THR A 23 -25.98 6.16 -32.13
C THR A 23 -25.49 4.93 -31.38
N VAL A 24 -25.54 3.77 -32.02
CA VAL A 24 -25.04 2.50 -31.40
C VAL A 24 -23.56 2.58 -31.15
N PHE A 25 -22.76 3.10 -32.08
CA PHE A 25 -21.33 3.23 -31.93
C PHE A 25 -20.93 4.19 -30.79
N THR A 26 -21.64 5.32 -30.68
CA THR A 26 -21.38 6.27 -29.57
C THR A 26 -21.75 5.69 -28.22
N LEU A 27 -22.88 4.97 -28.10
CA LEU A 27 -23.26 4.27 -26.89
C LEU A 27 -22.25 3.18 -26.49
N PHE A 28 -21.78 2.40 -27.47
CA PHE A 28 -20.79 1.37 -27.23
C PHE A 28 -19.45 1.95 -26.75
N SER A 29 -19.00 3.02 -27.39
CA SER A 29 -17.78 3.74 -26.97
C SER A 29 -17.92 4.31 -25.56
N PHE A 30 -19.06 4.87 -25.21
CA PHE A 30 -19.35 5.36 -23.86
C PHE A 30 -19.31 4.23 -22.83
N LEU A 31 -19.94 3.08 -23.11
CA LEU A 31 -19.93 1.92 -22.22
C LEU A 31 -18.53 1.36 -21.97
N ILE A 32 -17.70 1.27 -23.01
CA ILE A 32 -16.30 0.81 -22.89
C ILE A 32 -15.52 1.76 -21.99
N ASN A 33 -15.60 3.06 -22.24
CA ASN A 33 -14.89 4.06 -21.45
C ASN A 33 -15.33 4.02 -19.97
N THR A 34 -16.65 4.03 -19.71
CA THR A 34 -17.19 3.97 -18.35
C THR A 34 -16.74 2.69 -17.62
N SER A 35 -16.78 1.53 -18.28
CA SER A 35 -16.31 0.27 -17.71
C SER A 35 -14.81 0.29 -17.38
N SER A 36 -14.00 0.94 -18.22
CA SER A 36 -12.55 1.04 -17.99
C SER A 36 -12.23 1.93 -16.77
N TYR A 37 -12.92 3.06 -16.63
CA TYR A 37 -12.78 3.94 -15.46
C TYR A 37 -13.21 3.22 -14.17
N SER A 38 -14.37 2.57 -14.18
CA SER A 38 -14.84 1.82 -13.00
C SER A 38 -13.88 0.72 -12.56
N LYS A 39 -13.23 0.02 -13.49
CA LYS A 39 -12.19 -0.97 -13.18
C LYS A 39 -10.95 -0.33 -12.56
N ALA A 40 -10.54 0.83 -13.09
CA ALA A 40 -9.38 1.54 -12.57
C ALA A 40 -9.61 2.00 -11.13
N ASP A 41 -10.78 2.56 -10.81
CA ASP A 41 -11.16 2.98 -9.46
C ASP A 41 -11.10 1.79 -8.48
N VAL A 42 -11.69 0.66 -8.84
CA VAL A 42 -11.67 -0.56 -8.00
C VAL A 42 -10.24 -1.06 -7.75
N ILE A 43 -9.37 -1.02 -8.76
CA ILE A 43 -7.97 -1.44 -8.60
C ILE A 43 -7.23 -0.50 -7.64
N VAL A 44 -7.42 0.82 -7.77
CA VAL A 44 -6.77 1.80 -6.90
C VAL A 44 -7.26 1.68 -5.47
N ASP A 45 -8.57 1.57 -5.26
CA ASP A 45 -9.16 1.36 -3.93
C ASP A 45 -8.63 0.10 -3.26
N PHE A 46 -8.59 -1.03 -3.99
CA PHE A 46 -8.06 -2.28 -3.49
C PHE A 46 -6.57 -2.17 -3.13
N THR A 47 -5.79 -1.46 -3.94
CA THR A 47 -4.37 -1.21 -3.67
C THR A 47 -4.18 -0.40 -2.40
N LEU A 48 -4.96 0.68 -2.23
CA LEU A 48 -4.92 1.51 -1.03
C LEU A 48 -5.34 0.76 0.23
N GLN A 49 -6.38 -0.05 0.16
CA GLN A 49 -6.81 -0.89 1.28
C GLN A 49 -5.74 -1.91 1.66
N ASN A 50 -5.14 -2.60 0.69
CA ASN A 50 -4.04 -3.54 0.94
C ASN A 50 -2.83 -2.84 1.57
N LEU A 51 -2.48 -1.66 1.09
CA LEU A 51 -1.38 -0.88 1.65
C LEU A 51 -1.68 -0.46 3.10
N GLN A 52 -2.90 -0.02 3.37
CA GLN A 52 -3.36 0.30 4.72
C GLN A 52 -3.23 -0.92 5.66
N GLU A 53 -3.69 -2.09 5.23
CA GLU A 53 -3.61 -3.30 6.03
C GLU A 53 -2.16 -3.76 6.27
N LYS A 54 -1.29 -3.66 5.26
CA LYS A 54 0.15 -3.92 5.42
C LYS A 54 0.78 -3.00 6.46
N ILE A 55 0.53 -1.69 6.38
CA ILE A 55 1.06 -0.71 7.34
C ILE A 55 0.49 -0.96 8.75
N LYS A 56 -0.81 -1.23 8.85
CA LYS A 56 -1.42 -1.59 10.13
C LYS A 56 -0.78 -2.84 10.73
N TYR A 57 -0.65 -3.91 9.94
CA TYR A 57 -0.04 -5.16 10.39
C TYR A 57 1.39 -4.96 10.91
N GLU A 58 2.17 -4.12 10.23
CA GLU A 58 3.53 -3.79 10.67
C GLU A 58 3.57 -3.01 11.98
N LEU A 59 2.64 -2.08 12.18
CA LEU A 59 2.64 -1.16 13.32
C LEU A 59 1.74 -1.60 14.48
N THR A 60 0.92 -2.64 14.32
CA THR A 60 0.10 -3.19 15.40
C THR A 60 0.77 -4.38 16.06
N GLY A 61 0.76 -4.44 17.36
CA GLY A 61 1.32 -5.53 18.16
C GLY A 61 1.81 -5.04 19.51
N GLU A 62 1.84 -5.95 20.48
CA GLU A 62 2.25 -5.60 21.86
C GLU A 62 3.73 -5.19 21.96
N ASN A 63 4.55 -5.65 21.02
CA ASN A 63 6.00 -5.48 21.02
C ASN A 63 6.49 -4.49 19.94
N VAL A 64 5.61 -3.60 19.50
CA VAL A 64 5.99 -2.52 18.57
C VAL A 64 6.18 -1.24 19.35
N SER A 65 7.26 -0.54 19.08
CA SER A 65 7.56 0.78 19.61
C SER A 65 7.83 1.77 18.48
N PHE A 66 7.18 2.90 18.55
CA PHE A 66 7.50 4.04 17.68
C PHE A 66 8.80 4.68 18.15
N VAL A 67 9.69 4.96 17.22
CA VAL A 67 11.00 5.53 17.54
C VAL A 67 11.12 6.97 17.08
N LYS A 68 10.84 7.24 15.81
CA LYS A 68 11.07 8.56 15.22
C LYS A 68 10.21 8.77 13.98
N LEU A 69 9.77 10.00 13.80
CA LEU A 69 9.19 10.49 12.56
C LEU A 69 10.02 11.67 12.08
N ASP A 70 10.53 11.58 10.85
CA ASP A 70 11.19 12.67 10.17
C ASP A 70 10.28 13.24 9.09
N ASP A 71 9.70 14.41 9.37
CA ASP A 71 8.75 15.07 8.47
C ASP A 71 9.42 15.55 7.17
N ASN A 72 10.72 15.90 7.22
CA ASN A 72 11.44 16.41 6.05
C ASN A 72 11.80 15.29 5.08
N GLU A 73 12.26 14.17 5.59
CA GLU A 73 12.64 13.01 4.78
C GLU A 73 11.47 12.03 4.55
N LYS A 74 10.32 12.27 5.20
CA LYS A 74 9.15 11.39 5.15
C LYS A 74 9.50 9.93 5.52
N ILE A 75 10.18 9.81 6.65
CA ILE A 75 10.62 8.53 7.20
C ILE A 75 9.92 8.30 8.53
N LEU A 76 9.32 7.12 8.67
CA LEU A 76 8.77 6.59 9.92
C LEU A 76 9.65 5.44 10.40
N GLU A 77 10.34 5.64 11.52
CA GLU A 77 11.16 4.61 12.15
C GLU A 77 10.43 3.98 13.35
N TYR A 78 10.50 2.67 13.46
CA TYR A 78 9.92 1.91 14.57
C TYR A 78 10.71 0.64 14.84
N GLU A 79 10.53 0.09 16.03
CA GLU A 79 11.15 -1.16 16.46
C GLU A 79 10.10 -2.21 16.79
N LYS A 80 10.40 -3.46 16.47
CA LYS A 80 9.58 -4.62 16.81
C LYS A 80 10.45 -5.68 17.47
N PHE A 81 10.08 -6.09 18.69
CA PHE A 81 10.78 -7.13 19.41
C PHE A 81 9.95 -8.42 19.43
N SER A 82 10.54 -9.53 19.04
CA SER A 82 9.86 -10.82 18.96
C SER A 82 10.76 -11.96 19.40
N LYS A 83 10.15 -13.02 19.95
CA LYS A 83 10.83 -14.28 20.16
C LYS A 83 11.04 -15.00 18.83
N ILE A 84 12.13 -15.74 18.72
CA ILE A 84 12.45 -16.51 17.51
C ILE A 84 11.81 -17.90 17.65
N ASP A 85 10.96 -18.25 16.68
CA ASP A 85 10.24 -19.52 16.68
C ASP A 85 11.10 -20.70 16.21
N ALA A 86 10.70 -21.92 16.57
CA ALA A 86 11.45 -23.15 16.31
C ALA A 86 11.69 -23.47 14.81
N GLY A 87 10.91 -22.87 13.90
CA GLY A 87 11.08 -23.01 12.45
C GLY A 87 11.97 -21.96 11.79
N ASP A 88 12.48 -21.02 12.55
CA ASP A 88 13.33 -19.93 12.05
C ASP A 88 14.80 -20.36 11.97
N GLU A 89 15.53 -19.90 10.96
CA GLU A 89 16.98 -20.19 10.79
C GLU A 89 17.82 -19.69 11.96
N ASP A 90 17.35 -18.66 12.68
CA ASP A 90 18.02 -18.04 13.81
C ASP A 90 17.62 -18.68 15.15
N TYR A 91 16.94 -19.85 15.14
CA TYR A 91 16.44 -20.49 16.35
C TYR A 91 17.55 -20.95 17.30
N MET A 92 17.50 -20.53 18.55
CA MET A 92 18.51 -20.80 19.59
C MET A 92 17.90 -21.54 20.81
N GLY A 93 17.20 -22.64 20.56
CA GLY A 93 16.62 -23.44 21.64
C GLY A 93 15.56 -22.70 22.48
N GLY A 94 14.81 -21.78 21.88
CA GLY A 94 13.76 -21.02 22.55
C GLY A 94 14.24 -19.80 23.36
N ARG A 95 15.54 -19.48 23.36
CA ARG A 95 16.14 -18.32 24.04
C ARG A 95 16.48 -17.18 23.09
N GLY A 96 16.26 -17.37 21.79
CA GLY A 96 16.54 -16.37 20.77
C GLY A 96 15.45 -15.31 20.68
N HIS A 97 15.88 -14.06 20.53
CA HIS A 97 15.01 -12.90 20.32
C HIS A 97 15.54 -12.07 19.15
N ARG A 98 14.61 -11.45 18.43
CA ARG A 98 14.91 -10.57 17.31
C ARG A 98 14.40 -9.16 17.59
N LEU A 99 15.28 -8.17 17.50
CA LEU A 99 14.95 -6.77 17.45
C LEU A 99 14.99 -6.33 15.99
N SER A 100 13.83 -6.10 15.39
CA SER A 100 13.71 -5.58 14.04
C SER A 100 13.58 -4.06 14.10
N ARG A 101 14.61 -3.34 13.64
CA ARG A 101 14.53 -1.90 13.38
C ARG A 101 14.04 -1.70 11.97
N LYS A 102 12.90 -1.05 11.85
CA LYS A 102 12.23 -0.86 10.57
C LYS A 102 12.04 0.62 10.27
N SER A 103 12.17 0.98 8.99
CA SER A 103 11.82 2.31 8.54
C SER A 103 10.95 2.24 7.30
N ILE A 104 9.78 2.88 7.35
CA ILE A 104 8.94 3.14 6.18
C ILE A 104 9.40 4.46 5.58
N ARG A 105 9.78 4.42 4.32
CA ARG A 105 10.38 5.56 3.61
C ARG A 105 9.71 5.79 2.27
N TYR A 106 9.40 7.04 1.97
CA TYR A 106 8.90 7.45 0.68
C TYR A 106 10.03 7.92 -0.24
N LEU A 107 10.22 7.24 -1.37
CA LEU A 107 11.18 7.59 -2.40
C LEU A 107 10.48 8.42 -3.48
N ALA A 108 10.55 9.75 -3.36
CA ALA A 108 9.81 10.67 -4.21
C ALA A 108 10.21 10.56 -5.71
N ASN A 109 11.50 10.34 -5.99
CA ASN A 109 12.01 10.20 -7.36
C ASN A 109 11.46 8.94 -8.06
N ASP A 110 11.33 7.85 -7.31
CA ASP A 110 10.87 6.55 -7.82
C ASP A 110 9.37 6.34 -7.63
N LYS A 111 8.69 7.25 -6.92
CA LYS A 111 7.29 7.16 -6.53
C LYS A 111 6.96 5.85 -5.81
N LYS A 112 7.85 5.41 -4.92
CA LYS A 112 7.74 4.15 -4.20
C LYS A 112 7.69 4.38 -2.70
N LEU A 113 6.88 3.57 -2.04
CA LEU A 113 6.90 3.41 -0.60
C LEU A 113 7.64 2.12 -0.29
N VAL A 114 8.71 2.20 0.48
CA VAL A 114 9.56 1.07 0.83
C VAL A 114 9.64 0.88 2.34
N ILE A 115 9.90 -0.36 2.76
CA ILE A 115 10.23 -0.68 4.13
C ILE A 115 11.64 -1.28 4.17
N ASN A 116 12.51 -0.64 4.92
CA ASN A 116 13.83 -1.17 5.25
C ASN A 116 13.75 -1.88 6.58
N THR A 117 14.37 -3.04 6.68
CA THR A 117 14.41 -3.85 7.90
C THR A 117 15.83 -4.24 8.22
N GLN A 118 16.28 -3.94 9.42
CA GLN A 118 17.52 -4.43 10.01
C GLN A 118 17.16 -5.30 11.22
N ASN A 119 17.66 -6.51 11.26
CA ASN A 119 17.42 -7.45 12.35
C ASN A 119 18.67 -7.64 13.18
N ASP A 120 18.56 -7.37 14.47
CA ASP A 120 19.59 -7.72 15.46
C ASP A 120 19.09 -8.94 16.26
N ILE A 121 19.95 -9.93 16.38
CA ILE A 121 19.65 -11.18 17.06
C ILE A 121 20.26 -11.15 18.46
N TYR A 122 19.46 -11.51 19.44
CA TYR A 122 19.78 -11.54 20.84
C TYR A 122 19.51 -12.91 21.44
N LYS A 123 20.25 -13.24 22.50
CA LYS A 123 20.02 -14.46 23.30
C LYS A 123 19.78 -14.05 24.75
N GLU A 124 18.81 -14.70 25.41
CA GLU A 124 18.60 -14.53 26.85
C GLU A 124 19.82 -14.97 27.65
N LYS A 125 20.21 -14.19 28.64
CA LYS A 125 21.28 -14.54 29.58
C LYS A 125 20.88 -15.71 30.45
N GLU A 126 21.82 -16.61 30.72
CA GLU A 126 21.49 -17.86 31.43
C GLU A 126 21.15 -17.71 32.91
N ASN A 127 21.69 -16.71 33.60
CA ASN A 127 21.49 -16.56 35.05
C ASN A 127 21.23 -15.10 35.49
N GLN A 128 20.88 -14.23 34.55
CA GLN A 128 20.66 -12.81 34.80
C GLN A 128 19.52 -12.29 33.91
N ALA A 129 18.80 -11.29 34.39
CA ALA A 129 17.86 -10.58 33.53
C ALA A 129 18.63 -9.82 32.42
N GLY A 130 18.17 -9.98 31.16
CA GLY A 130 18.69 -9.25 30.01
C GLY A 130 19.05 -10.13 28.82
N PHE A 131 19.59 -9.50 27.80
CA PHE A 131 19.88 -10.13 26.51
C PHE A 131 21.32 -9.82 26.10
N ASP A 132 21.99 -10.79 25.49
CA ASP A 132 23.28 -10.63 24.85
C ASP A 132 23.08 -10.49 23.34
N HIS A 133 23.67 -9.46 22.74
CA HIS A 133 23.67 -9.31 21.28
C HIS A 133 24.56 -10.39 20.67
N VAL A 134 24.02 -11.10 19.67
CA VAL A 134 24.75 -12.19 18.99
C VAL A 134 25.29 -11.72 17.66
N TYR A 135 24.44 -11.22 16.78
CA TYR A 135 24.82 -10.64 15.48
C TYR A 135 23.71 -9.80 14.91
N SER A 136 24.07 -8.99 13.90
CA SER A 136 23.12 -8.19 13.09
C SER A 136 23.07 -8.74 11.67
N LYS A 137 21.88 -8.81 11.09
CA LYS A 137 21.69 -9.14 9.67
C LYS A 137 21.83 -7.89 8.81
N GLU A 138 22.15 -8.07 7.54
CA GLU A 138 22.15 -6.98 6.56
C GLU A 138 20.75 -6.36 6.42
N ILE A 139 20.74 -5.09 6.00
CA ILE A 139 19.50 -4.35 5.78
C ILE A 139 18.81 -4.92 4.55
N SER A 140 17.58 -5.36 4.72
CA SER A 140 16.70 -5.75 3.62
C SER A 140 15.73 -4.61 3.27
N THR A 141 15.48 -4.42 1.97
CA THR A 141 14.53 -3.43 1.48
C THR A 141 13.42 -4.13 0.71
N ASN A 142 12.18 -3.89 1.13
CA ASN A 142 11.00 -4.41 0.46
C ASN A 142 10.12 -3.25 -0.03
N ILE A 143 9.59 -3.37 -1.23
CA ILE A 143 8.63 -2.40 -1.78
C ILE A 143 7.25 -2.69 -1.17
N LEU A 144 6.68 -1.71 -0.48
CA LEU A 144 5.30 -1.78 0.02
C LEU A 144 4.30 -1.49 -1.08
N GLU A 145 4.57 -0.42 -1.86
CA GLU A 145 3.73 -0.03 -2.99
C GLU A 145 4.50 0.85 -3.99
N GLU A 146 4.12 0.76 -5.26
CA GLU A 146 4.59 1.61 -6.36
C GLU A 146 3.52 2.64 -6.74
N ASP A 147 3.88 3.61 -7.60
CA ASP A 147 2.99 4.69 -8.07
C ASP A 147 2.43 5.59 -6.95
N VAL A 148 3.11 5.64 -5.81
CA VAL A 148 2.78 6.53 -4.69
C VAL A 148 3.12 7.97 -5.07
N GLN A 149 2.15 8.87 -5.01
CA GLN A 149 2.35 10.29 -5.32
C GLN A 149 2.73 11.10 -4.10
N SER A 150 2.16 10.74 -2.96
CA SER A 150 2.51 11.38 -1.68
C SER A 150 2.37 10.40 -0.51
N PHE A 151 3.22 10.59 0.46
CA PHE A 151 3.15 9.94 1.75
C PHE A 151 3.37 11.00 2.83
N ASP A 152 2.45 11.08 3.76
CA ASP A 152 2.55 11.93 4.94
C ASP A 152 2.15 11.14 6.17
N ALA A 153 2.93 11.27 7.25
CA ALA A 153 2.67 10.63 8.51
C ALA A 153 2.83 11.65 9.62
N LYS A 154 1.93 11.65 10.61
CA LYS A 154 1.98 12.53 11.78
C LYS A 154 1.69 11.77 13.04
N TYR A 155 2.47 12.02 14.08
CA TYR A 155 2.28 11.42 15.39
C TYR A 155 1.69 12.45 16.35
N GLU A 156 0.47 12.20 16.80
CA GLU A 156 -0.26 13.06 17.72
C GLU A 156 -1.01 12.22 18.76
N ASN A 157 -0.80 12.48 20.05
CA ASN A 157 -1.53 11.85 21.15
C ASN A 157 -1.60 10.30 21.07
N GLU A 158 -0.46 9.66 20.90
CA GLU A 158 -0.33 8.20 20.75
C GLU A 158 -1.05 7.63 19.50
N ASN A 159 -1.36 8.48 18.55
CA ASN A 159 -1.92 8.06 17.27
C ASN A 159 -0.97 8.45 16.14
N LEU A 160 -0.75 7.52 15.22
CA LEU A 160 -0.13 7.79 13.93
C LEU A 160 -1.23 7.99 12.90
N LYS A 161 -1.25 9.18 12.29
CA LYS A 161 -2.10 9.51 11.16
C LYS A 161 -1.30 9.35 9.88
N PHE A 162 -1.88 8.71 8.89
CA PHE A 162 -1.32 8.52 7.56
C PHE A 162 -2.20 9.14 6.50
N VAL A 163 -1.55 9.76 5.53
CA VAL A 163 -2.16 10.29 4.33
C VAL A 163 -1.35 9.81 3.14
N ILE A 164 -1.92 8.95 2.32
CA ILE A 164 -1.23 8.34 1.19
C ILE A 164 -2.06 8.57 -0.07
N SER A 165 -1.44 9.05 -1.14
CA SER A 165 -2.07 9.11 -2.46
C SER A 165 -1.34 8.23 -3.46
N ILE A 166 -2.10 7.57 -4.32
CA ILE A 166 -1.62 6.69 -5.38
C ILE A 166 -2.26 7.12 -6.69
N LYS A 167 -1.50 7.06 -7.79
CA LYS A 167 -2.02 7.33 -9.12
C LYS A 167 -1.74 6.14 -10.03
N LYS A 168 -2.78 5.38 -10.35
CA LYS A 168 -2.73 4.26 -11.30
C LYS A 168 -3.80 4.42 -12.36
N LEU A 169 -3.49 4.06 -13.59
CA LEU A 169 -4.46 4.07 -14.72
C LEU A 169 -5.21 5.39 -14.90
N ASN A 170 -4.52 6.53 -14.65
CA ASN A 170 -5.08 7.90 -14.66
C ASN A 170 -6.12 8.20 -13.54
N VAL A 171 -6.27 7.33 -12.57
CA VAL A 171 -7.05 7.56 -11.36
C VAL A 171 -6.10 7.97 -10.25
N ASP A 172 -6.41 9.07 -9.57
CA ASP A 172 -5.65 9.61 -8.43
C ASP A 172 -6.54 9.56 -7.20
N GLU A 173 -6.22 8.66 -6.28
CA GLU A 173 -6.99 8.43 -5.07
C GLU A 173 -6.13 8.63 -3.83
N LYS A 174 -6.80 8.99 -2.72
CA LYS A 174 -6.16 9.31 -1.45
C LYS A 174 -6.85 8.59 -0.31
N ILE A 175 -6.06 7.91 0.51
CA ILE A 175 -6.54 7.30 1.74
C ILE A 175 -6.03 8.05 2.97
N ASN A 176 -6.90 8.21 3.96
CA ASN A 176 -6.57 8.75 5.27
C ASN A 176 -6.94 7.70 6.32
N PHE A 177 -5.98 7.30 7.13
CA PHE A 177 -6.24 6.38 8.24
C PHE A 177 -5.36 6.70 9.44
N HIS A 178 -5.69 6.11 10.58
CA HIS A 178 -4.91 6.26 11.80
C HIS A 178 -4.75 4.92 12.52
N ILE A 179 -3.63 4.79 13.21
CA ILE A 179 -3.31 3.66 14.07
C ILE A 179 -3.20 4.17 15.49
N ARG A 180 -3.97 3.58 16.39
CA ARG A 180 -4.06 3.99 17.81
C ARG A 180 -3.19 3.12 18.69
N GLY A 181 -2.79 3.69 19.83
CA GLY A 181 -2.15 2.94 20.92
C GLY A 181 -0.69 2.58 20.67
N ILE A 182 -0.02 3.26 19.74
CA ILE A 182 1.41 3.10 19.54
C ILE A 182 2.15 3.81 20.68
N LYS A 183 2.85 3.02 21.49
CA LYS A 183 3.60 3.54 22.64
C LYS A 183 5.04 3.85 22.20
N ASN A 184 5.49 5.07 22.49
CA ASN A 184 6.88 5.44 22.34
C ASN A 184 7.65 4.99 23.59
N ARG A 185 8.24 3.80 23.53
CA ARG A 185 9.08 3.24 24.59
C ARG A 185 10.29 2.52 24.00
N LYS A 186 11.40 2.53 24.72
CA LYS A 186 12.57 1.73 24.36
C LYS A 186 12.27 0.26 24.67
N LEU A 187 12.57 -0.63 23.71
CA LEU A 187 12.27 -2.07 23.83
C LEU A 187 13.41 -2.87 24.45
N ILE A 188 14.67 -2.39 24.35
CA ILE A 188 15.89 -2.95 24.94
C ILE A 188 16.74 -1.86 25.57
#